data_4937b0d21f5aa4bc79c8933be7e05a16
#
_entry.id   4937b0d21f5aa4bc79c8933be7e05a16
#
_cell.length_a   1.000
_cell.length_b   1.000
_cell.length_c   1.000
_cell.angle_alpha   90.00
_cell.angle_beta   90.00
_cell.angle_gamma   90.00
#
_symmetry.space_group_name_H-M   'P 1'
#
loop_
_entity.id
_entity.type
_entity.pdbx_description
1 polymer ?
#
loop_
_entity_poly.entity_id
_entity_poly.type
_entity_poly.pdbx_seq_one_letter_code
_entity_poly.pdbx_strand_id
1 'polypeptide(L)'
;GYYFKLSKNGKKIERELNKNIFVNEKYNKELEDNIEKYWGKYSFLSLLAFELRDKNKEYINNNISYKLVNIINKLISMTVHVNKWFLKFVPDNFMKKIALPDLKSGIVNKDKINEIKKYENVLNIFFTQAYADIKSVKYNIEEKGERIKYKLCFNKIIGGNLKSIPIELESEGTKKIVDEFDTLIGAIMGETVVIDEIDNGIHDLLMKNI
;
A
#
# COMPACT_ATOMS: atom_id res chain seq x y z
N GLY A 1 12.53 10.68 24.98
CA GLY A 1 11.29 10.35 25.66
C GLY A 1 10.64 9.11 25.04
N TYR A 2 9.68 8.52 25.71
CA TYR A 2 8.91 7.36 25.24
C TYR A 2 7.42 7.67 25.32
N TYR A 3 6.62 6.97 24.53
CA TYR A 3 5.16 7.00 24.58
C TYR A 3 4.61 6.00 25.60
N PHE A 4 5.18 4.79 25.62
CA PHE A 4 4.88 3.72 26.54
C PHE A 4 6.08 2.77 26.62
N LYS A 5 6.15 1.99 27.72
CA LYS A 5 7.07 0.86 27.88
C LYS A 5 6.28 -0.34 28.38
N LEU A 6 6.47 -1.46 27.77
CA LEU A 6 5.85 -2.72 28.14
C LEU A 6 6.91 -3.81 28.15
N SER A 7 6.99 -4.55 29.24
CA SER A 7 7.89 -5.69 29.37
C SER A 7 7.23 -6.79 30.16
N LYS A 8 7.74 -8.01 30.03
CA LYS A 8 7.30 -9.14 30.83
C LYS A 8 8.48 -9.74 31.55
N ASN A 9 8.38 -9.77 32.88
CA ASN A 9 9.37 -10.39 33.74
C ASN A 9 8.70 -11.58 34.47
N GLY A 10 9.03 -12.81 34.05
CA GLY A 10 8.36 -14.00 34.48
C GLY A 10 6.86 -13.98 34.17
N LYS A 11 6.01 -14.03 35.22
CA LYS A 11 4.55 -13.94 35.08
C LYS A 11 4.01 -12.52 35.14
N LYS A 12 4.83 -11.54 35.61
CA LYS A 12 4.41 -10.14 35.79
C LYS A 12 4.61 -9.33 34.53
N ILE A 13 3.59 -8.59 34.13
CA ILE A 13 3.67 -7.60 33.05
C ILE A 13 3.95 -6.24 33.69
N GLU A 14 5.08 -5.64 33.31
CA GLU A 14 5.45 -4.27 33.70
C GLU A 14 5.00 -3.32 32.60
N ARG A 15 4.35 -2.24 32.99
CA ARG A 15 3.76 -1.27 32.10
C ARG A 15 3.97 0.14 32.61
N GLU A 16 4.38 1.02 31.72
CA GLU A 16 4.59 2.42 31.99
C GLU A 16 4.00 3.22 30.82
N LEU A 17 2.86 3.87 31.05
CA LEU A 17 2.20 4.74 30.09
C LEU A 17 2.61 6.20 30.38
N ASN A 18 3.05 6.90 29.34
CA ASN A 18 3.44 8.31 29.50
C ASN A 18 2.20 9.16 29.74
N LYS A 19 2.14 9.83 30.91
CA LYS A 19 0.98 10.64 31.33
C LYS A 19 0.69 11.84 30.42
N ASN A 20 1.68 12.33 29.66
CA ASN A 20 1.47 13.40 28.67
C ASN A 20 0.84 12.87 27.37
N ILE A 21 0.75 11.55 27.21
CA ILE A 21 0.19 10.88 26.04
C ILE A 21 -1.14 10.23 26.40
N PHE A 22 -1.21 9.57 27.53
CA PHE A 22 -2.39 8.90 28.07
C PHE A 22 -2.91 9.74 29.25
N VAL A 23 -3.75 10.71 28.92
CA VAL A 23 -4.08 11.83 29.82
C VAL A 23 -5.18 11.51 30.83
N ASN A 24 -5.92 10.40 30.67
CA ASN A 24 -7.03 10.03 31.53
C ASN A 24 -6.71 8.78 32.35
N GLU A 25 -6.66 8.91 33.69
CA GLU A 25 -6.32 7.81 34.58
C GLU A 25 -7.32 6.65 34.55
N LYS A 26 -8.60 6.92 34.39
CA LYS A 26 -9.62 5.86 34.28
C LYS A 26 -9.41 5.05 33.01
N TYR A 27 -9.20 5.73 31.89
CA TYR A 27 -8.88 5.09 30.61
C TYR A 27 -7.60 4.25 30.69
N ASN A 28 -6.58 4.75 31.38
CA ASN A 28 -5.31 4.04 31.55
C ASN A 28 -5.49 2.72 32.27
N LYS A 29 -6.35 2.64 33.28
CA LYS A 29 -6.68 1.38 33.97
C LYS A 29 -7.36 0.40 33.04
N GLU A 30 -8.38 0.83 32.28
CA GLU A 30 -9.05 -0.01 31.29
C GLU A 30 -8.06 -0.54 30.23
N LEU A 31 -7.14 0.32 29.79
CA LEU A 31 -6.09 -0.04 28.82
C LEU A 31 -5.09 -1.04 29.41
N GLU A 32 -4.72 -0.90 30.69
CA GLU A 32 -3.85 -1.82 31.41
C GLU A 32 -4.48 -3.21 31.54
N ASP A 33 -5.77 -3.29 31.83
CA ASP A 33 -6.52 -4.56 31.89
C ASP A 33 -6.54 -5.24 30.50
N ASN A 34 -6.72 -4.46 29.43
CA ASN A 34 -6.66 -4.95 28.06
C ASN A 34 -5.26 -5.46 27.68
N ILE A 35 -4.19 -4.77 28.10
CA ILE A 35 -2.81 -5.22 27.90
C ILE A 35 -2.60 -6.58 28.55
N GLU A 36 -3.08 -6.77 29.79
CA GLU A 36 -2.93 -8.02 30.51
C GLU A 36 -3.71 -9.16 29.85
N LYS A 37 -4.98 -8.90 29.52
CA LYS A 37 -5.89 -9.86 28.87
C LYS A 37 -5.38 -10.36 27.52
N TYR A 38 -4.79 -9.47 26.74
CA TYR A 38 -4.40 -9.73 25.35
C TYR A 38 -2.89 -9.88 25.13
N TRP A 39 -2.10 -9.96 26.22
CA TRP A 39 -0.66 -10.16 26.14
C TRP A 39 -0.28 -11.39 25.30
N GLY A 40 0.60 -11.18 24.33
CA GLY A 40 1.06 -12.24 23.42
C GLY A 40 0.08 -12.59 22.29
N LYS A 41 -1.14 -12.04 22.29
CA LYS A 41 -2.10 -12.18 21.17
C LYS A 41 -2.05 -11.00 20.22
N TYR A 42 -1.99 -9.79 20.77
CA TYR A 42 -1.96 -8.54 20.00
C TYR A 42 -0.82 -7.64 20.48
N SER A 43 -0.26 -6.84 19.57
CA SER A 43 0.64 -5.77 19.96
C SER A 43 -0.15 -4.65 20.65
N PHE A 44 0.51 -3.87 21.49
CA PHE A 44 -0.12 -2.71 22.11
C PHE A 44 -0.65 -1.69 21.08
N LEU A 45 0.08 -1.48 20.02
CA LEU A 45 -0.37 -0.61 18.91
C LEU A 45 -1.63 -1.16 18.23
N SER A 46 -1.77 -2.48 18.11
CA SER A 46 -3.00 -3.08 17.58
C SER A 46 -4.19 -2.87 18.51
N LEU A 47 -4.00 -2.93 19.83
CA LEU A 47 -5.06 -2.63 20.80
C LEU A 47 -5.51 -1.16 20.67
N LEU A 48 -4.58 -0.23 20.57
CA LEU A 48 -4.90 1.19 20.33
C LEU A 48 -5.57 1.40 18.96
N ALA A 49 -5.18 0.67 17.94
CA ALA A 49 -5.81 0.72 16.62
C ALA A 49 -7.28 0.27 16.66
N PHE A 50 -7.60 -0.76 17.45
CA PHE A 50 -9.00 -1.17 17.69
C PHE A 50 -9.79 -0.07 18.39
N GLU A 51 -9.23 0.55 19.43
CA GLU A 51 -9.86 1.69 20.12
C GLU A 51 -10.18 2.83 19.15
N LEU A 52 -9.22 3.20 18.29
CA LEU A 52 -9.41 4.25 17.27
C LEU A 52 -10.49 3.93 16.24
N ARG A 53 -10.73 2.66 15.97
CA ARG A 53 -11.76 2.20 15.03
C ARG A 53 -13.15 2.16 15.68
N ASP A 54 -13.22 1.71 16.92
CA ASP A 54 -14.48 1.39 17.60
C ASP A 54 -15.06 2.60 18.35
N LYS A 55 -14.24 3.54 18.79
CA LYS A 55 -14.66 4.71 19.57
C LYS A 55 -14.77 5.96 18.71
N ASN A 56 -15.58 6.92 19.14
CA ASN A 56 -15.69 8.21 18.45
C ASN A 56 -14.44 9.09 18.71
N LYS A 57 -14.23 10.08 17.84
CA LYS A 57 -13.08 10.98 17.90
C LYS A 57 -12.99 11.77 19.21
N GLU A 58 -14.11 12.19 19.76
CA GLU A 58 -14.16 12.96 20.99
C GLU A 58 -13.65 12.14 22.18
N TYR A 59 -14.13 10.89 22.30
CA TYR A 59 -13.63 9.96 23.30
C TYR A 59 -12.13 9.75 23.19
N ILE A 60 -11.63 9.51 21.98
CA ILE A 60 -10.19 9.30 21.75
C ILE A 60 -9.37 10.54 22.15
N ASN A 61 -9.78 11.74 21.71
CA ASN A 61 -9.05 12.98 21.98
C ASN A 61 -9.04 13.35 23.46
N ASN A 62 -10.03 12.90 24.24
CA ASN A 62 -10.10 13.11 25.67
C ASN A 62 -9.19 12.15 26.47
N ASN A 63 -8.72 11.07 25.85
CA ASN A 63 -7.98 10.00 26.52
C ASN A 63 -6.54 9.86 26.01
N ILE A 64 -6.28 10.12 24.74
CA ILE A 64 -5.00 9.91 24.07
C ILE A 64 -4.55 11.18 23.35
N SER A 65 -3.28 11.55 23.53
CA SER A 65 -2.70 12.68 22.81
C SER A 65 -2.77 12.49 21.30
N TYR A 66 -3.17 13.53 20.59
CA TYR A 66 -3.27 13.55 19.15
C TYR A 66 -1.97 13.11 18.43
N LYS A 67 -0.80 13.33 19.05
CA LYS A 67 0.50 12.89 18.51
C LYS A 67 0.57 11.38 18.32
N LEU A 68 0.09 10.61 19.33
CA LEU A 68 0.06 9.14 19.24
C LEU A 68 -1.03 8.69 18.26
N VAL A 69 -2.19 9.34 18.29
CA VAL A 69 -3.28 9.08 17.34
C VAL A 69 -2.80 9.20 15.89
N ASN A 70 -2.06 10.26 15.57
CA ASN A 70 -1.50 10.46 14.22
C ASN A 70 -0.48 9.38 13.83
N ILE A 71 0.36 8.95 14.77
CA ILE A 71 1.33 7.85 14.51
C ILE A 71 0.57 6.57 14.20
N ILE A 72 -0.43 6.23 15.02
CA ILE A 72 -1.21 5.01 14.82
C ILE A 72 -1.97 5.05 13.49
N ASN A 73 -2.59 6.18 13.14
CA ASN A 73 -3.26 6.34 11.85
C ASN A 73 -2.31 6.17 10.67
N LYS A 74 -1.08 6.70 10.76
CA LYS A 74 -0.05 6.47 9.73
C LYS A 74 0.34 5.00 9.63
N LEU A 75 0.50 4.30 10.75
CA LEU A 75 0.81 2.87 10.77
C LEU A 75 -0.34 2.01 10.22
N ILE A 76 -1.60 2.36 10.54
CA ILE A 76 -2.79 1.67 10.01
C ILE A 76 -2.95 1.90 8.50
N SER A 77 -2.59 3.10 8.03
CA SER A 77 -2.65 3.44 6.59
C SER A 77 -1.41 2.99 5.81
N MET A 78 -0.44 2.35 6.45
CA MET A 78 0.76 1.85 5.80
C MET A 78 0.42 0.67 4.88
N THR A 79 0.82 0.76 3.63
CA THR A 79 0.75 -0.36 2.69
C THR A 79 2.00 -1.21 2.81
N VAL A 80 1.84 -2.51 3.02
CA VAL A 80 2.95 -3.47 3.12
C VAL A 80 2.79 -4.51 2.03
N HIS A 81 3.80 -4.64 1.17
CA HIS A 81 3.89 -5.68 0.16
C HIS A 81 5.06 -6.61 0.46
N VAL A 82 4.76 -7.89 0.70
CA VAL A 82 5.77 -8.94 0.96
C VAL A 82 5.72 -9.95 -0.17
N ASN A 83 6.81 -10.03 -0.93
CA ASN A 83 6.88 -10.79 -2.19
C ASN A 83 6.71 -12.31 -1.98
N LYS A 84 7.20 -12.87 -0.87
CA LYS A 84 7.24 -14.33 -0.62
C LYS A 84 5.87 -15.00 -0.44
N TRP A 85 4.81 -14.24 -0.13
CA TRP A 85 3.51 -14.82 0.27
C TRP A 85 2.32 -14.24 -0.47
N PHE A 86 2.53 -13.41 -1.50
CA PHE A 86 1.45 -12.65 -2.17
C PHE A 86 0.57 -11.86 -1.17
N LEU A 87 1.10 -11.57 0.01
CA LEU A 87 0.39 -10.81 1.02
C LEU A 87 0.59 -9.31 0.74
N LYS A 88 -0.32 -8.75 -0.04
CA LYS A 88 -0.47 -7.31 -0.16
C LYS A 88 -1.46 -6.87 0.92
N PHE A 89 -0.94 -6.33 2.01
CA PHE A 89 -1.79 -5.64 2.99
C PHE A 89 -2.03 -4.22 2.46
N VAL A 90 -3.24 -3.98 2.00
CA VAL A 90 -3.66 -2.67 1.48
C VAL A 90 -4.78 -2.17 2.40
N PRO A 91 -4.64 -0.99 3.01
CA PRO A 91 -5.70 -0.41 3.82
C PRO A 91 -7.01 -0.25 3.03
N ASP A 92 -8.15 -0.41 3.71
CA ASP A 92 -9.48 -0.31 3.08
C ASP A 92 -9.68 0.98 2.27
N ASN A 93 -9.06 2.08 2.72
CA ASN A 93 -9.12 3.37 2.02
C ASN A 93 -8.35 3.37 0.69
N PHE A 94 -7.33 2.55 0.55
CA PHE A 94 -6.55 2.41 -0.68
C PHE A 94 -7.28 1.51 -1.69
N MET A 95 -7.88 0.40 -1.24
CA MET A 95 -8.67 -0.49 -2.12
C MET A 95 -9.81 0.22 -2.83
N LYS A 96 -10.40 1.26 -2.21
CA LYS A 96 -11.42 2.10 -2.86
C LYS A 96 -10.89 2.97 -4.00
N LYS A 97 -9.58 3.17 -4.08
CA LYS A 97 -8.92 3.98 -5.13
C LYS A 97 -8.46 3.14 -6.32
N ILE A 98 -8.33 1.81 -6.15
CA ILE A 98 -7.93 0.92 -7.24
C ILE A 98 -9.13 0.74 -8.19
N ALA A 99 -9.04 1.37 -9.35
CA ALA A 99 -10.12 1.36 -10.34
C ALA A 99 -10.12 0.10 -11.22
N LEU A 100 -8.96 -0.56 -11.36
CA LEU A 100 -8.79 -1.77 -12.16
C LEU A 100 -8.37 -2.96 -11.28
N PRO A 101 -8.91 -4.16 -11.51
CA PRO A 101 -8.57 -5.35 -10.73
C PRO A 101 -7.12 -5.82 -10.95
N ASP A 102 -6.56 -5.58 -12.13
CA ASP A 102 -5.17 -5.86 -12.51
C ASP A 102 -4.74 -4.85 -13.56
N LEU A 103 -3.56 -4.25 -13.40
CA LEU A 103 -3.02 -3.30 -14.39
C LEU A 103 -2.50 -3.98 -15.66
N LYS A 104 -2.18 -5.27 -15.63
CA LYS A 104 -1.64 -6.00 -16.79
C LYS A 104 -2.73 -6.37 -17.78
N SER A 105 -3.83 -6.93 -17.31
CA SER A 105 -4.95 -7.33 -18.16
C SER A 105 -6.20 -7.64 -17.34
N GLY A 106 -7.37 -7.57 -17.97
CA GLY A 106 -8.60 -7.90 -17.27
C GLY A 106 -9.84 -7.73 -18.14
N ILE A 107 -11.00 -7.96 -17.50
CA ILE A 107 -12.31 -7.72 -18.08
C ILE A 107 -13.09 -6.88 -17.08
N VAL A 108 -13.56 -5.71 -17.51
CA VAL A 108 -14.35 -4.78 -16.70
C VAL A 108 -15.57 -4.29 -17.45
N ASN A 109 -16.48 -3.61 -16.78
CA ASN A 109 -17.60 -2.96 -17.41
C ASN A 109 -17.15 -1.76 -18.28
N LYS A 110 -17.94 -1.41 -19.28
CA LYS A 110 -17.64 -0.34 -20.24
C LYS A 110 -17.51 1.04 -19.61
N ASP A 111 -18.15 1.29 -18.48
CA ASP A 111 -18.04 2.52 -17.69
C ASP A 111 -16.62 2.75 -17.16
N LYS A 112 -15.77 1.70 -17.08
CA LYS A 112 -14.38 1.76 -16.62
C LYS A 112 -13.36 2.20 -17.69
N ILE A 113 -13.81 2.55 -18.89
CA ILE A 113 -12.92 2.96 -19.99
C ILE A 113 -12.05 4.17 -19.61
N ASN A 114 -12.61 5.12 -18.86
CA ASN A 114 -11.89 6.32 -18.45
C ASN A 114 -10.78 6.01 -17.43
N GLU A 115 -11.00 5.04 -16.55
CA GLU A 115 -9.99 4.55 -15.62
C GLU A 115 -8.84 3.88 -16.36
N ILE A 116 -9.13 3.03 -17.34
CA ILE A 116 -8.11 2.39 -18.20
C ILE A 116 -7.27 3.48 -18.89
N LYS A 117 -7.88 4.52 -19.47
CA LYS A 117 -7.16 5.62 -20.12
C LYS A 117 -6.29 6.43 -19.15
N LYS A 118 -6.74 6.62 -17.92
CA LYS A 118 -5.93 7.28 -16.88
C LYS A 118 -4.68 6.49 -16.56
N TYR A 119 -4.82 5.17 -16.32
CA TYR A 119 -3.67 4.29 -16.07
C TYR A 119 -2.75 4.22 -17.28
N GLU A 120 -3.30 4.10 -18.51
CA GLU A 120 -2.51 4.14 -19.73
C GLU A 120 -1.60 5.38 -19.78
N ASN A 121 -2.16 6.56 -19.51
CA ASN A 121 -1.41 7.80 -19.53
C ASN A 121 -0.29 7.84 -18.48
N VAL A 122 -0.58 7.44 -17.24
CA VAL A 122 0.42 7.47 -16.15
C VAL A 122 1.51 6.43 -16.39
N LEU A 123 1.15 5.21 -16.78
CA LEU A 123 2.10 4.16 -17.15
C LEU A 123 2.96 4.57 -18.35
N ASN A 124 2.35 5.20 -19.35
CA ASN A 124 3.08 5.69 -20.53
C ASN A 124 4.13 6.73 -20.13
N ILE A 125 3.77 7.73 -19.33
CA ILE A 125 4.71 8.75 -18.84
C ILE A 125 5.85 8.08 -18.06
N PHE A 126 5.54 7.22 -17.10
CA PHE A 126 6.54 6.55 -16.28
C PHE A 126 7.52 5.72 -17.13
N PHE A 127 7.00 4.79 -17.93
CA PHE A 127 7.84 3.85 -18.66
C PHE A 127 8.64 4.48 -19.79
N THR A 128 8.11 5.51 -20.46
CA THR A 128 8.87 6.24 -21.51
C THR A 128 10.00 7.08 -20.91
N GLN A 129 9.89 7.52 -19.68
CA GLN A 129 10.98 8.23 -18.98
C GLN A 129 12.00 7.27 -18.36
N ALA A 130 11.53 6.13 -17.83
CA ALA A 130 12.38 5.16 -17.15
C ALA A 130 13.18 4.24 -18.11
N TYR A 131 12.66 3.99 -19.32
CA TYR A 131 13.24 3.05 -20.30
C TYR A 131 13.43 3.70 -21.66
N ALA A 132 14.65 3.78 -22.14
CA ALA A 132 14.99 4.41 -23.42
C ALA A 132 14.43 3.67 -24.67
N ASP A 133 14.22 2.35 -24.57
CA ASP A 133 13.71 1.49 -25.63
C ASP A 133 12.18 1.51 -25.73
N ILE A 134 11.46 1.92 -24.69
CA ILE A 134 10.00 2.03 -24.69
C ILE A 134 9.59 3.37 -25.32
N LYS A 135 8.82 3.32 -26.40
CA LYS A 135 8.32 4.51 -27.11
C LYS A 135 6.92 4.89 -26.70
N SER A 136 6.10 3.94 -26.31
CA SER A 136 4.80 4.19 -25.70
C SER A 136 4.30 2.95 -24.98
N VAL A 137 3.38 3.17 -24.03
CA VAL A 137 2.63 2.13 -23.35
C VAL A 137 1.15 2.34 -23.64
N LYS A 138 0.41 1.29 -24.01
CA LYS A 138 -1.00 1.38 -24.37
C LYS A 138 -1.74 0.14 -23.92
N TYR A 139 -3.04 0.28 -23.70
CA TYR A 139 -3.94 -0.85 -23.56
C TYR A 139 -4.55 -1.23 -24.90
N ASN A 140 -4.39 -2.48 -25.30
CA ASN A 140 -5.24 -3.08 -26.34
C ASN A 140 -6.59 -3.36 -25.74
N ILE A 141 -7.66 -2.81 -26.33
CA ILE A 141 -9.03 -2.89 -25.82
C ILE A 141 -9.89 -3.63 -26.83
N GLU A 142 -10.58 -4.67 -26.37
CA GLU A 142 -11.58 -5.41 -27.13
C GLU A 142 -12.95 -5.23 -26.46
N GLU A 143 -13.92 -4.72 -27.20
CA GLU A 143 -15.29 -4.56 -26.72
C GLU A 143 -16.09 -5.84 -26.94
N LYS A 144 -16.78 -6.31 -25.88
CA LYS A 144 -17.69 -7.48 -25.92
C LYS A 144 -19.00 -7.13 -25.19
N GLY A 145 -19.94 -6.56 -25.93
CA GLY A 145 -21.20 -6.09 -25.35
C GLY A 145 -20.97 -5.00 -24.32
N GLU A 146 -21.48 -5.21 -23.10
CA GLU A 146 -21.33 -4.27 -21.96
C GLU A 146 -19.97 -4.36 -21.25
N ARG A 147 -19.11 -5.29 -21.68
CA ARG A 147 -17.79 -5.49 -21.10
C ARG A 147 -16.68 -5.15 -22.09
N ILE A 148 -15.56 -4.74 -21.52
CA ILE A 148 -14.30 -4.54 -22.24
C ILE A 148 -13.23 -5.45 -21.67
N LYS A 149 -12.50 -6.09 -22.57
CA LYS A 149 -11.25 -6.78 -22.25
C LYS A 149 -10.11 -5.83 -22.57
N TYR A 150 -9.16 -5.68 -21.64
CA TYR A 150 -7.99 -4.85 -21.83
C TYR A 150 -6.71 -5.65 -21.58
N LYS A 151 -5.63 -5.27 -22.25
CA LYS A 151 -4.30 -5.88 -22.12
C LYS A 151 -3.24 -4.79 -22.31
N LEU A 152 -2.32 -4.69 -21.35
CA LEU A 152 -1.20 -3.75 -21.41
C LEU A 152 -0.17 -4.19 -22.44
N CYS A 153 0.27 -3.27 -23.28
CA CYS A 153 1.27 -3.49 -24.32
C CYS A 153 2.32 -2.37 -24.32
N PHE A 154 3.57 -2.76 -24.58
CA PHE A 154 4.71 -1.87 -24.68
C PHE A 154 5.17 -1.76 -26.13
N ASN A 155 5.20 -0.57 -26.67
CA ASN A 155 5.69 -0.31 -28.02
C ASN A 155 7.20 0.00 -27.95
N LYS A 156 8.01 -0.89 -28.52
CA LYS A 156 9.48 -0.82 -28.48
C LYS A 156 10.08 -0.86 -29.88
N ILE A 157 11.27 -0.28 -30.04
CA ILE A 157 12.05 -0.44 -31.26
C ILE A 157 12.90 -1.70 -31.14
N ILE A 158 12.59 -2.69 -31.99
CA ILE A 158 13.33 -3.96 -32.04
C ILE A 158 13.79 -4.17 -33.49
N GLY A 159 15.12 -4.23 -33.70
CA GLY A 159 15.68 -4.37 -35.04
C GLY A 159 15.29 -3.24 -35.99
N GLY A 160 15.18 -2.01 -35.47
CA GLY A 160 14.82 -0.82 -36.23
C GLY A 160 13.30 -0.65 -36.49
N ASN A 161 12.48 -1.60 -36.08
CA ASN A 161 11.02 -1.58 -36.29
C ASN A 161 10.28 -1.38 -34.96
N LEU A 162 9.20 -0.60 -34.99
CA LEU A 162 8.28 -0.46 -33.85
C LEU A 162 7.44 -1.74 -33.71
N LYS A 163 7.55 -2.40 -32.58
CA LYS A 163 6.79 -3.61 -32.25
C LYS A 163 6.00 -3.39 -30.96
N SER A 164 4.77 -3.90 -30.95
CA SER A 164 3.93 -3.92 -29.76
C SER A 164 4.10 -5.25 -29.01
N ILE A 165 4.64 -5.17 -27.80
CA ILE A 165 4.96 -6.32 -26.95
C ILE A 165 3.93 -6.38 -25.82
N PRO A 166 3.11 -7.44 -25.75
CA PRO A 166 2.23 -7.65 -24.60
C PRO A 166 3.03 -7.81 -23.31
N ILE A 167 2.46 -7.36 -22.17
CA ILE A 167 3.11 -7.40 -20.86
C ILE A 167 3.61 -8.81 -20.48
N GLU A 168 2.96 -9.87 -20.91
CA GLU A 168 3.37 -11.25 -20.61
C GLU A 168 4.73 -11.62 -21.21
N LEU A 169 5.12 -10.94 -22.29
CA LEU A 169 6.41 -11.15 -22.99
C LEU A 169 7.49 -10.18 -22.52
N GLU A 170 7.17 -9.27 -21.61
CA GLU A 170 8.14 -8.35 -20.99
C GLU A 170 9.02 -9.06 -19.95
N SER A 171 10.12 -8.38 -19.58
CA SER A 171 11.02 -8.86 -18.52
C SER A 171 10.29 -8.97 -17.18
N GLU A 172 10.76 -9.84 -16.31
CA GLU A 172 10.21 -9.99 -14.96
C GLU A 172 10.30 -8.67 -14.16
N GLY A 173 11.38 -7.89 -14.35
CA GLY A 173 11.50 -6.57 -13.74
C GLY A 173 10.42 -5.59 -14.21
N THR A 174 10.11 -5.56 -15.51
CA THR A 174 9.02 -4.72 -16.04
C THR A 174 7.67 -5.14 -15.47
N LYS A 175 7.40 -6.45 -15.43
CA LYS A 175 6.17 -7.01 -14.84
C LYS A 175 6.04 -6.64 -13.36
N LYS A 176 7.13 -6.76 -12.60
CA LYS A 176 7.16 -6.41 -11.18
C LYS A 176 6.84 -4.95 -10.93
N ILE A 177 7.41 -4.03 -11.74
CA ILE A 177 7.09 -2.60 -11.61
C ILE A 177 5.61 -2.35 -11.87
N VAL A 178 5.01 -3.01 -12.86
CA VAL A 178 3.56 -2.88 -13.12
C VAL A 178 2.75 -3.42 -11.92
N ASP A 179 3.18 -4.51 -11.30
CA ASP A 179 2.52 -5.08 -10.11
C ASP A 179 2.59 -4.15 -8.90
N GLU A 180 3.70 -3.42 -8.75
CA GLU A 180 3.93 -2.46 -7.66
C GLU A 180 3.42 -1.05 -7.97
N PHE A 181 2.97 -0.79 -9.18
CA PHE A 181 2.73 0.56 -9.68
C PHE A 181 1.76 1.36 -8.81
N ASP A 182 0.65 0.75 -8.40
CA ASP A 182 -0.30 1.41 -7.50
C ASP A 182 0.31 1.76 -6.14
N THR A 183 1.19 0.88 -5.64
CA THR A 183 1.92 1.08 -4.37
C THR A 183 2.90 2.25 -4.50
N LEU A 184 3.62 2.34 -5.62
CA LEU A 184 4.53 3.45 -5.93
C LEU A 184 3.79 4.78 -6.09
N ILE A 185 2.65 4.79 -6.77
CA ILE A 185 1.79 5.98 -6.86
C ILE A 185 1.30 6.42 -5.48
N GLY A 186 0.90 5.47 -4.61
CA GLY A 186 0.54 5.78 -3.22
C GLY A 186 1.67 6.47 -2.48
N ALA A 187 2.92 6.02 -2.64
CA ALA A 187 4.10 6.66 -2.04
C ALA A 187 4.29 8.10 -2.54
N ILE A 188 4.16 8.34 -3.85
CA ILE A 188 4.23 9.68 -4.45
C ILE A 188 3.13 10.59 -3.89
N MET A 189 1.95 10.05 -3.59
CA MET A 189 0.83 10.77 -2.99
C MET A 189 0.98 10.98 -1.47
N GLY A 190 2.12 10.58 -0.87
CA GLY A 190 2.45 10.79 0.54
C GLY A 190 1.99 9.66 1.47
N GLU A 191 1.62 8.51 0.93
CA GLU A 191 1.34 7.32 1.73
C GLU A 191 2.66 6.68 2.21
N THR A 192 2.64 6.04 3.38
CA THR A 192 3.78 5.25 3.84
C THR A 192 3.67 3.85 3.25
N VAL A 193 4.65 3.45 2.47
CA VAL A 193 4.69 2.12 1.85
C VAL A 193 5.94 1.36 2.27
N VAL A 194 5.81 0.04 2.38
CA VAL A 194 6.92 -0.88 2.64
C VAL A 194 6.83 -1.98 1.60
N ILE A 195 7.87 -2.10 0.78
CA ILE A 195 7.98 -3.12 -0.27
C ILE A 195 9.20 -3.97 0.03
N ASP A 196 8.98 -5.25 0.32
CA ASP A 196 10.04 -6.21 0.55
C ASP A 196 10.65 -6.66 -0.78
N GLU A 197 11.97 -6.72 -0.86
CA GLU A 197 12.73 -7.15 -2.05
C GLU A 197 12.34 -6.37 -3.32
N ILE A 198 12.14 -5.05 -3.23
CA ILE A 198 11.78 -4.21 -4.39
C ILE A 198 12.81 -4.31 -5.52
N ASP A 199 14.07 -4.48 -5.17
CA ASP A 199 15.23 -4.60 -6.08
C ASP A 199 15.32 -5.98 -6.78
N ASN A 200 14.63 -6.99 -6.28
CA ASN A 200 14.70 -8.34 -6.85
C ASN A 200 14.11 -8.36 -8.27
N GLY A 201 14.97 -8.55 -9.27
CA GLY A 201 14.62 -8.60 -10.69
C GLY A 201 14.45 -7.23 -11.37
N ILE A 202 14.66 -6.12 -10.66
CA ILE A 202 14.69 -4.77 -11.22
C ILE A 202 16.15 -4.34 -11.37
N HIS A 203 16.51 -3.80 -12.56
CA HIS A 203 17.86 -3.37 -12.82
C HIS A 203 18.25 -2.17 -11.94
N ASP A 204 19.50 -2.18 -11.37
CA ASP A 204 19.99 -1.17 -10.43
C ASP A 204 19.87 0.28 -10.91
N LEU A 205 20.05 0.52 -12.22
CA LEU A 205 19.91 1.86 -12.80
C LEU A 205 18.46 2.37 -12.72
N LEU A 206 17.50 1.46 -12.77
CA LEU A 206 16.09 1.81 -12.67
C LEU A 206 15.70 2.10 -11.22
N MET A 207 16.26 1.32 -10.27
CA MET A 207 16.04 1.55 -8.83
C MET A 207 16.47 2.96 -8.36
N LYS A 208 17.42 3.59 -9.05
CA LYS A 208 17.84 4.97 -8.74
C LYS A 208 16.85 6.04 -9.19
N ASN A 209 15.88 5.67 -10.04
CA ASN A 209 14.89 6.57 -10.62
C ASN A 209 13.47 6.34 -10.07
N ILE A 210 13.30 5.35 -9.21
CA ILE A 210 12.07 5.06 -8.44
C ILE A 210 12.20 5.67 -7.04
#